data_0efd4412cd8c896f3c5589070efd3e50
#
_entry.id   0efd4412cd8c896f3c5589070efd3e50
#
_cell.length_a   1.000
_cell.length_b   1.000
_cell.length_c   1.000
_cell.angle_alpha   90.00
_cell.angle_beta   90.00
_cell.angle_gamma   90.00
#
_symmetry.space_group_name_H-M   'P 1'
#
loop_
_entity.id
_entity.type
_entity.pdbx_description
1 polymer ?
#
loop_
_entity_poly.entity_id
_entity_poly.type
_entity_poly.pdbx_seq_one_letter_code
_entity_poly.pdbx_strand_id
1 'polypeptide(L)'
;MQYGGPDGELGASLRYLSQKFAMPNRRVAGLLNDIGTEELAHLEMIGTIVHQLTRNLSIEEIKNSGFAPYFVDHTVGIWPQAASGMPFSSASMQSTGDPITDLSEDMAAEQKARTTYDNILRLIDDPDVIAPIRFLREREIVHYQRFGEAKRTRWRFTKRAAEQNSRKSSKMVACGCLX
;
A
#
# COMPACT_ATOMS: atom_id res chain seq x y z
N MET A 1 8.41 5.39 9.01
CA MET A 1 7.42 4.34 8.65
C MET A 1 7.06 4.39 7.17
N GLN A 2 6.58 5.55 6.67
CA GLN A 2 6.06 5.68 5.30
C GLN A 2 7.12 5.52 4.19
N TYR A 3 8.41 5.71 4.46
CA TYR A 3 9.45 5.56 3.45
C TYR A 3 9.75 4.08 3.14
N GLY A 4 10.03 3.28 4.16
CA GLY A 4 10.42 1.88 3.95
C GLY A 4 9.83 0.88 4.94
N GLY A 5 8.80 1.28 5.69
CA GLY A 5 8.10 0.36 6.59
C GLY A 5 7.14 -0.58 5.86
N PRO A 6 6.61 -1.59 6.55
CA PRO A 6 5.77 -2.63 5.91
C PRO A 6 4.52 -2.09 5.20
N ASP A 7 3.93 -1.02 5.73
CA ASP A 7 2.75 -0.38 5.14
C ASP A 7 3.10 1.04 4.66
N GLY A 8 4.35 1.25 4.29
CA GLY A 8 4.81 2.50 3.69
C GLY A 8 4.75 2.42 2.16
N GLU A 9 5.09 3.53 1.51
CA GLU A 9 4.88 3.72 0.07
C GLU A 9 5.62 2.67 -0.77
N LEU A 10 6.86 2.31 -0.41
CA LEU A 10 7.60 1.28 -1.14
C LEU A 10 6.90 -0.08 -1.03
N GLY A 11 6.48 -0.45 0.18
CA GLY A 11 5.77 -1.71 0.42
C GLY A 11 4.44 -1.76 -0.31
N ALA A 12 3.67 -0.68 -0.26
CA ALA A 12 2.37 -0.54 -0.94
C ALA A 12 2.54 -0.71 -2.45
N SER A 13 3.48 0.04 -3.05
CA SER A 13 3.76 -0.05 -4.49
C SER A 13 4.07 -1.47 -4.91
N LEU A 14 5.08 -2.10 -4.29
CA LEU A 14 5.52 -3.43 -4.69
C LEU A 14 4.45 -4.50 -4.46
N ARG A 15 3.65 -4.34 -3.40
CA ARG A 15 2.49 -5.21 -3.11
C ARG A 15 1.50 -5.17 -4.27
N TYR A 16 1.00 -3.99 -4.63
CA TYR A 16 -0.03 -3.83 -5.67
C TYR A 16 0.49 -4.25 -7.05
N LEU A 17 1.73 -3.88 -7.38
CA LEU A 17 2.35 -4.25 -8.65
C LEU A 17 2.61 -5.76 -8.76
N SER A 18 2.75 -6.46 -7.64
CA SER A 18 2.87 -7.93 -7.61
C SER A 18 1.51 -8.61 -7.74
N GLN A 19 0.53 -8.13 -6.97
CA GLN A 19 -0.81 -8.71 -6.92
C GLN A 19 -1.55 -8.60 -8.25
N LYS A 20 -1.26 -7.56 -9.06
CA LYS A 20 -1.95 -7.34 -10.34
C LYS A 20 -1.88 -8.56 -11.28
N PHE A 21 -0.80 -9.34 -11.19
CA PHE A 21 -0.60 -10.50 -12.05
C PHE A 21 -1.54 -11.67 -11.72
N ALA A 22 -2.07 -11.71 -10.50
CA ALA A 22 -3.04 -12.74 -10.07
C ALA A 22 -4.51 -12.29 -10.26
N MET A 23 -4.73 -11.04 -10.69
CA MET A 23 -6.10 -10.54 -10.85
C MET A 23 -6.74 -11.09 -12.11
N PRO A 24 -7.89 -11.80 -12.02
CA PRO A 24 -8.56 -12.38 -13.19
C PRO A 24 -9.27 -11.35 -14.06
N ASN A 25 -9.45 -10.14 -13.58
CA ASN A 25 -10.16 -9.07 -14.28
C ASN A 25 -9.16 -7.98 -14.67
N ARG A 26 -9.03 -7.71 -15.98
CA ARG A 26 -8.09 -6.72 -16.52
C ARG A 26 -8.31 -5.32 -15.96
N ARG A 27 -9.55 -4.95 -15.64
CA ARG A 27 -9.84 -3.64 -15.00
C ARG A 27 -9.24 -3.56 -13.61
N VAL A 28 -9.39 -4.65 -12.83
CA VAL A 28 -8.81 -4.68 -11.46
C VAL A 28 -7.28 -4.73 -11.56
N ALA A 29 -6.72 -5.51 -12.48
CA ALA A 29 -5.27 -5.53 -12.71
C ALA A 29 -4.75 -4.14 -13.08
N GLY A 30 -5.48 -3.43 -13.96
CA GLY A 30 -5.15 -2.05 -14.34
C GLY A 30 -5.21 -1.09 -13.16
N LEU A 31 -6.23 -1.25 -12.30
CA LEU A 31 -6.34 -0.43 -11.09
C LEU A 31 -5.14 -0.63 -10.15
N LEU A 32 -4.75 -1.88 -9.92
CA LEU A 32 -3.58 -2.16 -9.07
C LEU A 32 -2.30 -1.61 -9.69
N ASN A 33 -2.20 -1.66 -11.03
CA ASN A 33 -1.08 -1.03 -11.74
C ASN A 33 -1.05 0.47 -11.52
N ASP A 34 -2.19 1.14 -11.72
CA ASP A 34 -2.30 2.60 -11.59
C ASP A 34 -1.94 3.06 -10.18
N ILE A 35 -2.57 2.44 -9.16
CA ILE A 35 -2.29 2.80 -7.77
C ILE A 35 -0.85 2.45 -7.41
N GLY A 36 -0.36 1.25 -7.78
CA GLY A 36 1.01 0.84 -7.47
C GLY A 36 2.07 1.75 -8.06
N THR A 37 1.84 2.32 -9.25
CA THR A 37 2.77 3.29 -9.84
C THR A 37 2.63 4.66 -9.18
N GLU A 38 1.44 5.03 -8.73
CA GLU A 38 1.23 6.27 -7.96
C GLU A 38 2.00 6.22 -6.64
N GLU A 39 2.04 5.04 -5.97
CA GLU A 39 2.80 4.88 -4.71
C GLU A 39 4.31 5.09 -4.90
N LEU A 40 4.85 4.86 -6.10
CA LEU A 40 6.25 5.21 -6.37
C LEU A 40 6.46 6.73 -6.36
N ALA A 41 5.48 7.50 -6.81
CA ALA A 41 5.54 8.96 -6.72
C ALA A 41 5.41 9.41 -5.25
N HIS A 42 4.55 8.74 -4.47
CA HIS A 42 4.41 9.01 -3.04
C HIS A 42 5.73 8.71 -2.30
N LEU A 43 6.38 7.61 -2.66
CA LEU A 43 7.70 7.25 -2.12
C LEU A 43 8.71 8.37 -2.38
N GLU A 44 8.73 8.91 -3.60
CA GLU A 44 9.61 10.02 -3.96
C GLU A 44 9.32 11.27 -3.13
N MET A 45 8.04 11.59 -2.93
CA MET A 45 7.63 12.73 -2.08
C MET A 45 8.15 12.57 -0.65
N ILE A 46 7.97 11.38 -0.05
CA ILE A 46 8.46 11.10 1.31
C ILE A 46 9.99 11.20 1.35
N GLY A 47 10.67 10.63 0.36
CA GLY A 47 12.12 10.68 0.27
C GLY A 47 12.62 12.13 0.19
N THR A 48 11.96 12.96 -0.62
CA THR A 48 12.29 14.37 -0.75
C THR A 48 12.12 15.12 0.58
N ILE A 49 11.02 14.88 1.29
CA ILE A 49 10.77 15.49 2.61
C ILE A 49 11.91 15.10 3.58
N VAL A 50 12.22 13.80 3.66
CA VAL A 50 13.28 13.32 4.56
C VAL A 50 14.62 13.95 4.18
N HIS A 51 14.95 13.99 2.89
CA HIS A 51 16.19 14.61 2.41
C HIS A 51 16.28 16.09 2.82
N GLN A 52 15.22 16.85 2.57
CA GLN A 52 15.22 18.29 2.87
C GLN A 52 15.35 18.56 4.37
N LEU A 53 14.72 17.72 5.20
CA LEU A 53 14.79 17.86 6.66
C LEU A 53 16.16 17.48 7.24
N THR A 54 16.92 16.62 6.56
CA THR A 54 18.15 16.05 7.13
C THR A 54 19.45 16.57 6.50
N ARG A 55 19.40 17.09 5.28
CA ARG A 55 20.61 17.41 4.49
C ARG A 55 21.58 18.42 5.16
N ASN A 56 21.06 19.26 6.05
CA ASN A 56 21.86 20.31 6.68
C ASN A 56 22.09 20.08 8.18
N LEU A 57 21.82 18.87 8.67
CA LEU A 57 22.00 18.57 10.11
C LEU A 57 23.48 18.69 10.50
N SER A 58 23.73 19.37 11.59
CA SER A 58 25.06 19.42 12.21
C SER A 58 25.37 18.10 12.91
N ILE A 59 26.66 17.86 13.16
CA ILE A 59 27.13 16.68 13.89
C ILE A 59 26.46 16.59 15.28
N GLU A 60 26.28 17.73 15.93
CA GLU A 60 25.65 17.76 17.26
C GLU A 60 24.18 17.34 17.19
N GLU A 61 23.44 17.85 16.19
CA GLU A 61 22.04 17.45 15.99
C GLU A 61 21.93 15.95 15.69
N ILE A 62 22.82 15.42 14.86
CA ILE A 62 22.85 13.98 14.55
C ILE A 62 23.09 13.17 15.85
N LYS A 63 24.10 13.55 16.64
CA LYS A 63 24.45 12.83 17.88
C LYS A 63 23.29 12.83 18.88
N ASN A 64 22.53 13.93 18.91
CA ASN A 64 21.44 14.11 19.88
C ASN A 64 20.11 13.57 19.36
N SER A 65 20.03 13.15 18.09
CA SER A 65 18.80 12.62 17.50
C SER A 65 18.57 11.17 17.94
N GLY A 66 17.30 10.76 17.99
CA GLY A 66 16.95 9.37 18.24
C GLY A 66 17.34 8.42 17.10
N PHE A 67 17.78 8.96 15.97
CA PHE A 67 18.18 8.20 14.79
C PHE A 67 19.69 8.23 14.56
N ALA A 68 20.48 8.65 15.56
CA ALA A 68 21.95 8.71 15.44
C ALA A 68 22.57 7.42 14.88
N PRO A 69 22.14 6.21 15.30
CA PRO A 69 22.70 4.96 14.73
C PRO A 69 22.50 4.82 13.22
N TYR A 70 21.42 5.40 12.66
CA TYR A 70 21.19 5.40 11.21
C TYR A 70 22.33 6.16 10.47
N PHE A 71 22.73 7.30 11.04
CA PHE A 71 23.75 8.16 10.41
C PHE A 71 25.15 7.55 10.40
N VAL A 72 25.41 6.55 11.23
CA VAL A 72 26.71 5.85 11.25
C VAL A 72 27.00 5.25 9.87
N ASP A 73 25.97 4.65 9.24
CA ASP A 73 26.15 3.98 7.94
C ASP A 73 25.83 4.91 6.76
N HIS A 74 24.92 5.84 6.93
CA HIS A 74 24.33 6.58 5.80
C HIS A 74 24.60 8.08 5.83
N THR A 75 25.08 8.62 6.95
CA THR A 75 25.21 10.06 7.22
C THR A 75 23.85 10.75 6.97
N VAL A 76 23.78 11.71 6.05
CA VAL A 76 22.52 12.32 5.64
C VAL A 76 21.96 11.72 4.36
N GLY A 77 22.51 10.59 3.91
CA GLY A 77 21.98 9.84 2.79
C GLY A 77 20.65 9.17 3.15
N ILE A 78 19.62 9.36 2.35
CA ILE A 78 18.31 8.75 2.63
C ILE A 78 18.26 7.32 2.08
N TRP A 79 17.42 6.50 2.70
CA TRP A 79 17.45 5.07 2.47
C TRP A 79 16.08 4.49 2.88
N PRO A 80 15.41 3.71 2.03
CA PRO A 80 14.06 3.19 2.38
C PRO A 80 14.13 2.16 3.51
N GLN A 81 13.89 2.61 4.73
CA GLN A 81 13.78 1.73 5.88
C GLN A 81 12.76 2.27 6.86
N ALA A 82 12.32 1.42 7.78
CA ALA A 82 11.38 1.81 8.83
C ALA A 82 12.06 2.72 9.86
N ALA A 83 11.27 3.52 10.56
CA ALA A 83 11.78 4.42 11.62
C ALA A 83 12.51 3.66 12.73
N SER A 84 12.19 2.37 12.93
CA SER A 84 12.87 1.50 13.90
C SER A 84 14.28 1.08 13.46
N GLY A 85 14.71 1.45 12.26
CA GLY A 85 16.00 1.02 11.70
C GLY A 85 15.93 -0.28 10.92
N MET A 86 14.75 -0.92 10.87
CA MET A 86 14.59 -2.15 10.11
C MET A 86 14.61 -1.85 8.62
N PRO A 87 15.48 -2.51 7.82
CA PRO A 87 15.46 -2.33 6.37
C PRO A 87 14.13 -2.77 5.77
N PHE A 88 13.81 -2.23 4.60
CA PHE A 88 12.64 -2.70 3.85
C PHE A 88 12.78 -4.21 3.58
N SER A 89 11.69 -4.94 3.76
CA SER A 89 11.67 -6.39 3.51
C SER A 89 10.41 -6.77 2.73
N SER A 90 10.60 -7.45 1.60
CA SER A 90 9.49 -7.99 0.82
C SER A 90 8.74 -9.10 1.56
N ALA A 91 9.30 -9.65 2.64
CA ALA A 91 8.62 -10.65 3.48
C ALA A 91 7.34 -10.11 4.12
N SER A 92 7.23 -8.78 4.26
CA SER A 92 6.02 -8.16 4.83
C SER A 92 4.95 -7.85 3.77
N MET A 93 5.22 -8.10 2.48
CA MET A 93 4.24 -7.86 1.42
C MET A 93 3.18 -8.96 1.43
N GLN A 94 1.96 -8.60 1.71
CA GLN A 94 0.85 -9.53 1.92
C GLN A 94 0.18 -9.89 0.58
N SER A 95 0.87 -10.66 -0.27
CA SER A 95 0.37 -11.10 -1.58
C SER A 95 0.13 -12.60 -1.58
N THR A 96 -1.12 -13.02 -1.66
CA THR A 96 -1.53 -14.43 -1.58
C THR A 96 -1.91 -15.03 -2.92
N GLY A 97 -2.27 -14.19 -3.90
CA GLY A 97 -2.82 -14.63 -5.19
C GLY A 97 -4.32 -14.83 -5.18
N ASP A 98 -4.98 -14.70 -4.02
CA ASP A 98 -6.44 -14.68 -3.94
C ASP A 98 -6.94 -13.23 -4.05
N PRO A 99 -7.69 -12.88 -5.09
CA PRO A 99 -8.07 -11.47 -5.30
C PRO A 99 -8.90 -10.84 -4.17
N ILE A 100 -9.71 -11.63 -3.45
CA ILE A 100 -10.53 -11.08 -2.36
C ILE A 100 -9.67 -10.83 -1.14
N THR A 101 -8.77 -11.76 -0.84
CA THR A 101 -7.82 -11.63 0.28
C THR A 101 -6.89 -10.45 0.03
N ASP A 102 -6.29 -10.39 -1.16
CA ASP A 102 -5.33 -9.35 -1.53
C ASP A 102 -5.98 -7.96 -1.48
N LEU A 103 -7.16 -7.78 -2.11
CA LEU A 103 -7.86 -6.49 -2.07
C LEU A 103 -8.32 -6.11 -0.66
N SER A 104 -8.57 -7.08 0.23
CA SER A 104 -8.91 -6.78 1.63
C SER A 104 -7.69 -6.25 2.38
N GLU A 105 -6.54 -6.87 2.15
CA GLU A 105 -5.27 -6.41 2.74
C GLU A 105 -4.86 -5.05 2.19
N ASP A 106 -5.07 -4.81 0.89
CA ASP A 106 -4.79 -3.49 0.28
C ASP A 106 -5.62 -2.41 0.97
N MET A 107 -6.92 -2.65 1.17
CA MET A 107 -7.78 -1.70 1.90
C MET A 107 -7.26 -1.47 3.33
N ALA A 108 -6.81 -2.52 4.00
CA ALA A 108 -6.25 -2.40 5.36
C ALA A 108 -4.95 -1.60 5.35
N ALA A 109 -4.09 -1.82 4.34
CA ALA A 109 -2.83 -1.09 4.19
C ALA A 109 -3.09 0.42 4.02
N GLU A 110 -4.03 0.78 3.14
CA GLU A 110 -4.40 2.20 2.92
C GLU A 110 -4.89 2.86 4.21
N GLN A 111 -5.70 2.15 5.01
CA GLN A 111 -6.16 2.69 6.29
C GLN A 111 -5.04 2.84 7.31
N LYS A 112 -4.08 1.92 7.32
CA LYS A 112 -2.90 2.03 8.19
C LYS A 112 -2.03 3.22 7.78
N ALA A 113 -1.81 3.40 6.47
CA ALA A 113 -1.05 4.54 5.93
C ALA A 113 -1.76 5.86 6.26
N ARG A 114 -3.07 5.95 6.00
CA ARG A 114 -3.87 7.14 6.33
C ARG A 114 -3.76 7.50 7.82
N THR A 115 -3.86 6.49 8.69
CA THR A 115 -3.76 6.71 10.14
C THR A 115 -2.36 7.22 10.51
N THR A 116 -1.33 6.68 9.86
CA THR A 116 0.05 7.14 10.08
C THR A 116 0.20 8.61 9.68
N TYR A 117 -0.37 9.00 8.54
CA TYR A 117 -0.34 10.41 8.11
C TYR A 117 -1.12 11.30 9.08
N ASP A 118 -2.29 10.86 9.58
CA ASP A 118 -3.03 11.60 10.60
C ASP A 118 -2.17 11.81 11.86
N ASN A 119 -1.42 10.79 12.27
CA ASN A 119 -0.56 10.88 13.45
C ASN A 119 0.63 11.83 13.20
N ILE A 120 1.23 11.78 12.02
CA ILE A 120 2.30 12.72 11.63
C ILE A 120 1.76 14.16 11.70
N LEU A 121 0.58 14.41 11.11
CA LEU A 121 -0.02 15.76 11.07
C LEU A 121 -0.32 16.33 12.46
N ARG A 122 -0.50 15.47 13.48
CA ARG A 122 -0.67 15.92 14.87
C ARG A 122 0.63 16.36 15.53
N LEU A 123 1.77 15.95 14.99
CA LEU A 123 3.08 16.16 15.61
C LEU A 123 3.89 17.26 14.95
N ILE A 124 3.48 17.72 13.77
CA ILE A 124 4.27 18.67 12.96
C ILE A 124 3.57 20.04 12.90
N ASP A 125 4.36 21.09 12.84
CA ASP A 125 3.87 22.46 12.69
C ASP A 125 4.48 23.19 11.48
N ASP A 126 5.39 22.54 10.74
CA ASP A 126 6.02 23.10 9.55
C ASP A 126 5.06 23.04 8.37
N PRO A 127 4.62 24.18 7.80
CA PRO A 127 3.66 24.19 6.70
C PRO A 127 4.18 23.52 5.41
N ASP A 128 5.50 23.54 5.19
CA ASP A 128 6.12 22.93 4.01
C ASP A 128 6.12 21.40 4.11
N VAL A 129 6.01 20.84 5.32
CA VAL A 129 5.83 19.41 5.55
C VAL A 129 4.35 19.06 5.61
N ILE A 130 3.53 19.91 6.27
CA ILE A 130 2.08 19.67 6.42
C ILE A 130 1.39 19.52 5.05
N ALA A 131 1.71 20.40 4.09
CA ALA A 131 0.99 20.43 2.81
C ALA A 131 1.14 19.12 2.03
N PRO A 132 2.36 18.60 1.76
CA PRO A 132 2.49 17.32 1.06
C PRO A 132 1.97 16.13 1.87
N ILE A 133 2.10 16.11 3.20
CA ILE A 133 1.57 15.02 4.03
C ILE A 133 0.02 15.01 3.97
N ARG A 134 -0.64 16.17 3.93
CA ARG A 134 -2.10 16.24 3.73
C ARG A 134 -2.49 15.67 2.37
N PHE A 135 -1.75 16.00 1.33
CA PHE A 135 -2.01 15.47 0.00
C PHE A 135 -1.93 13.94 0.02
N LEU A 136 -0.84 13.37 0.54
CA LEU A 136 -0.67 11.92 0.63
C LEU A 136 -1.83 11.29 1.41
N ARG A 137 -2.17 11.84 2.57
CA ARG A 137 -3.28 11.37 3.40
C ARG A 137 -4.60 11.30 2.64
N GLU A 138 -4.88 12.29 1.77
CA GLU A 138 -6.09 12.30 0.96
C GLU A 138 -6.05 11.22 -0.13
N ARG A 139 -4.86 10.93 -0.68
CA ARG A 139 -4.71 9.86 -1.66
C ARG A 139 -5.04 8.48 -1.07
N GLU A 140 -4.64 8.23 0.18
CA GLU A 140 -4.97 6.96 0.87
C GLU A 140 -6.49 6.72 0.92
N ILE A 141 -7.28 7.79 1.10
CA ILE A 141 -8.75 7.70 1.11
C ILE A 141 -9.26 7.28 -0.28
N VAL A 142 -8.72 7.87 -1.33
CA VAL A 142 -9.10 7.57 -2.71
C VAL A 142 -8.73 6.11 -3.06
N HIS A 143 -7.51 5.69 -2.72
CA HIS A 143 -7.04 4.32 -2.97
C HIS A 143 -7.92 3.30 -2.25
N TYR A 144 -8.22 3.53 -0.97
CA TYR A 144 -9.12 2.70 -0.18
C TYR A 144 -10.47 2.52 -0.87
N GLN A 145 -11.06 3.63 -1.35
CA GLN A 145 -12.36 3.60 -2.03
C GLN A 145 -12.28 2.78 -3.32
N ARG A 146 -11.23 2.99 -4.12
CA ARG A 146 -11.03 2.30 -5.40
C ARG A 146 -10.84 0.79 -5.18
N PHE A 147 -10.06 0.38 -4.18
CA PHE A 147 -9.90 -1.02 -3.83
C PHE A 147 -11.24 -1.63 -3.35
N GLY A 148 -12.01 -0.89 -2.57
CA GLY A 148 -13.34 -1.31 -2.13
C GLY A 148 -14.31 -1.55 -3.30
N GLU A 149 -14.28 -0.69 -4.31
CA GLU A 149 -15.08 -0.83 -5.53
C GLU A 149 -14.64 -2.07 -6.33
N ALA A 150 -13.34 -2.28 -6.46
CA ALA A 150 -12.78 -3.45 -7.15
C ALA A 150 -13.21 -4.76 -6.45
N LYS A 151 -13.12 -4.78 -5.12
CA LYS A 151 -13.51 -5.92 -4.29
C LYS A 151 -15.01 -6.25 -4.47
N ARG A 152 -15.88 -5.22 -4.42
CA ARG A 152 -17.32 -5.40 -4.64
C ARG A 152 -17.63 -5.94 -6.05
N THR A 153 -16.93 -5.45 -7.05
CA THR A 153 -17.07 -5.90 -8.43
C THR A 153 -16.70 -7.39 -8.54
N ARG A 154 -15.58 -7.78 -7.95
CA ARG A 154 -15.10 -9.17 -7.96
C ARG A 154 -16.08 -10.11 -7.25
N TRP A 155 -16.59 -9.72 -6.07
CA TRP A 155 -17.55 -10.49 -5.30
C TRP A 155 -18.81 -10.79 -6.12
N ARG A 156 -19.33 -9.80 -6.86
CA ARG A 156 -20.51 -9.97 -7.70
C ARG A 156 -20.27 -10.99 -8.82
N PHE A 157 -19.09 -10.96 -9.46
CA PHE A 157 -18.76 -11.92 -10.52
C PHE A 157 -18.65 -13.34 -9.98
N THR A 158 -18.01 -13.53 -8.84
CA THR A 158 -17.87 -14.86 -8.21
C THR A 158 -19.23 -15.44 -7.83
N LYS A 159 -20.08 -14.61 -7.24
CA LYS A 159 -21.44 -15.04 -6.85
C LYS A 159 -22.25 -15.47 -8.06
N ARG A 160 -22.25 -14.68 -9.14
CA ARG A 160 -22.96 -14.99 -10.37
C ARG A 160 -22.46 -16.30 -11.01
N ALA A 161 -21.15 -16.50 -11.04
CA ALA A 161 -20.54 -17.72 -11.59
C ALA A 161 -20.96 -18.96 -10.76
N ALA A 162 -20.96 -18.85 -9.45
CA ALA A 162 -21.39 -19.93 -8.56
C ALA A 162 -22.88 -20.28 -8.78
N GLU A 163 -23.73 -19.25 -8.88
CA GLU A 163 -25.17 -19.43 -9.14
C GLU A 163 -25.42 -20.09 -10.50
N GLN A 164 -24.68 -19.71 -11.53
CA GLN A 164 -24.80 -20.31 -12.87
C GLN A 164 -24.38 -21.78 -12.85
N ASN A 165 -23.31 -22.11 -12.17
CA ASN A 165 -22.82 -23.49 -12.04
C ASN A 165 -23.82 -24.36 -11.26
N SER A 166 -24.39 -23.84 -10.19
CA SER A 166 -25.41 -24.51 -9.40
C SER A 166 -26.66 -24.82 -10.28
N ARG A 167 -27.11 -23.84 -11.07
CA ARG A 167 -28.25 -24.00 -11.97
C ARG A 167 -27.98 -25.03 -13.06
N LYS A 168 -26.75 -25.07 -13.61
CA LYS A 168 -26.33 -26.06 -14.60
C LYS A 168 -26.34 -27.48 -14.01
N SER A 169 -25.78 -27.63 -12.80
CA SER A 169 -25.77 -28.92 -12.09
C SER A 169 -27.18 -29.42 -11.81
N SER A 170 -28.06 -28.54 -11.30
CA SER A 170 -29.47 -28.89 -11.04
C SER A 170 -30.22 -29.32 -12.31
N LYS A 171 -29.94 -28.64 -13.44
CA LYS A 171 -30.56 -29.02 -14.73
C LYS A 171 -30.04 -30.37 -15.22
N MET A 172 -28.77 -30.69 -15.06
CA MET A 172 -28.19 -31.98 -15.44
C MET A 172 -28.80 -33.11 -14.62
N VAL A 173 -28.99 -32.91 -13.32
CA VAL A 173 -29.64 -33.88 -12.44
C VAL A 173 -31.13 -34.08 -12.87
N ALA A 174 -31.82 -32.99 -13.16
CA ALA A 174 -33.25 -33.05 -13.59
C ALA A 174 -33.43 -33.70 -14.97
N CYS A 175 -32.41 -33.64 -15.83
CA CYS A 175 -32.45 -34.27 -17.16
C CYS A 175 -32.06 -35.77 -17.17
N GLY A 176 -31.70 -36.34 -16.00
CA GLY A 176 -31.32 -37.75 -15.89
C GLY A 176 -30.01 -38.11 -16.60
N CYS A 177 -29.16 -37.17 -16.80
CA CYS A 177 -27.89 -37.39 -17.51
C CYS A 177 -26.77 -37.92 -16.60
N LEU A 178 -27.17 -38.41 -15.46
CA LEU A 178 -26.27 -39.08 -14.53
C LEU A 178 -26.91 -40.37 -14.03
N UNK A 179 -26.70 -41.17 -14.69
CA UNK A 179 -27.04 -42.50 -14.31
C UNK A 179 -26.14 -43.41 -14.82
#